data_880db066d5ad52e52fe495a2ee7f7a9a
#
_entry.id   880db066d5ad52e52fe495a2ee7f7a9a
#
_cell.length_a   1.000
_cell.length_b   1.000
_cell.length_c   1.000
_cell.angle_alpha   90.00
_cell.angle_beta   90.00
_cell.angle_gamma   90.00
#
_symmetry.space_group_name_H-M   'P 1'
#
loop_
_entity.id
_entity.type
_entity.pdbx_description
1 polymer ?
#
loop_
_entity_poly.entity_id
_entity_poly.type
_entity_poly.pdbx_seq_one_letter_code
_entity_poly.pdbx_strand_id
1 'polypeptide(L)'
;MNFKIVVFFFIALGICSCQNKSSVDDNVKKLMGTTLLIPGEGKQNHDFMVVHYVDSLGCTSCKLRVANWVAFNEKIKDYSIDFGILFIANSSVYNDVFQMLEPLKYKNVHILEDVDNDWRKRNQLPASELFNTFLIDKKRRILLIGNPAINSKIEDLMLKTMNKLK
;
A
#
# COMPACT_ATOMS: atom_id res chain seq x y z
N MET A 1 -38.91 21.79 -43.18
CA MET A 1 -37.53 21.27 -43.09
C MET A 1 -37.21 21.06 -41.61
N ASN A 2 -36.94 19.83 -41.24
CA ASN A 2 -37.15 19.22 -39.93
C ASN A 2 -36.28 19.75 -38.80
N PHE A 3 -36.89 20.40 -37.80
CA PHE A 3 -36.29 20.92 -36.57
C PHE A 3 -36.34 19.91 -35.42
N LYS A 4 -36.59 18.64 -35.66
CA LYS A 4 -36.81 17.58 -34.63
C LYS A 4 -35.65 16.63 -34.41
N ILE A 5 -34.47 16.80 -35.04
CA ILE A 5 -33.35 15.83 -34.96
C ILE A 5 -32.20 16.30 -34.02
N VAL A 6 -32.20 17.54 -33.52
CA VAL A 6 -31.07 18.09 -32.74
C VAL A 6 -31.18 17.85 -31.24
N VAL A 7 -32.32 17.43 -30.69
CA VAL A 7 -32.53 17.32 -29.23
C VAL A 7 -32.11 15.95 -28.64
N PHE A 8 -31.83 14.94 -29.46
CA PHE A 8 -31.55 13.58 -28.96
C PHE A 8 -30.07 13.25 -28.73
N PHE A 9 -29.14 14.19 -28.97
CA PHE A 9 -27.70 13.89 -28.91
C PHE A 9 -26.98 14.37 -27.62
N PHE A 10 -27.69 15.02 -26.67
CA PHE A 10 -27.08 15.60 -25.47
C PHE A 10 -27.31 14.83 -24.16
N ILE A 11 -27.97 13.66 -24.16
CA ILE A 11 -28.26 12.90 -22.92
C ILE A 11 -27.28 11.74 -22.67
N ALA A 12 -26.33 11.47 -23.57
CA ALA A 12 -25.43 10.30 -23.46
C ALA A 12 -24.07 10.57 -22.76
N LEU A 13 -23.80 11.76 -22.21
CA LEU A 13 -22.49 12.13 -21.65
C LEU A 13 -22.42 12.20 -20.10
N GLY A 14 -23.47 11.75 -19.40
CA GLY A 14 -23.58 11.91 -17.93
C GLY A 14 -23.31 10.69 -17.06
N ILE A 15 -22.92 9.52 -17.60
CA ILE A 15 -22.91 8.26 -16.80
C ILE A 15 -21.51 7.66 -16.56
N CYS A 16 -20.43 8.38 -16.81
CA CYS A 16 -19.08 7.78 -16.76
C CYS A 16 -18.29 8.01 -15.46
N SER A 17 -18.87 8.63 -14.42
CA SER A 17 -18.10 8.99 -13.20
C SER A 17 -18.34 8.11 -11.96
N CYS A 18 -19.33 7.21 -11.96
CA CYS A 18 -19.64 6.38 -10.77
C CYS A 18 -19.01 4.98 -10.75
N GLN A 19 -18.47 4.48 -11.86
CA GLN A 19 -17.99 3.09 -11.92
C GLN A 19 -16.67 2.84 -11.19
N ASN A 20 -15.79 3.84 -11.02
CA ASN A 20 -14.48 3.62 -10.37
C ASN A 20 -14.55 3.49 -8.85
N LYS A 21 -15.51 4.11 -8.19
CA LYS A 21 -15.60 4.09 -6.72
C LYS A 21 -16.11 2.75 -6.19
N SER A 22 -17.11 2.16 -6.84
CA SER A 22 -17.66 0.86 -6.43
C SER A 22 -16.62 -0.26 -6.56
N SER A 23 -15.80 -0.27 -7.61
CA SER A 23 -14.78 -1.29 -7.82
C SER A 23 -13.63 -1.23 -6.80
N VAL A 24 -13.26 -0.04 -6.32
CA VAL A 24 -12.24 0.12 -5.25
C VAL A 24 -12.78 -0.40 -3.93
N ASP A 25 -14.00 -0.02 -3.54
CA ASP A 25 -14.64 -0.47 -2.30
C ASP A 25 -14.80 -2.00 -2.27
N ASP A 26 -15.16 -2.61 -3.39
CA ASP A 26 -15.30 -4.07 -3.51
C ASP A 26 -13.94 -4.78 -3.37
N ASN A 27 -12.89 -4.25 -3.98
CA ASN A 27 -11.54 -4.79 -3.85
C ASN A 27 -11.01 -4.65 -2.40
N VAL A 28 -11.26 -3.51 -1.74
CA VAL A 28 -10.90 -3.32 -0.33
C VAL A 28 -11.62 -4.35 0.52
N LYS A 29 -12.94 -4.52 0.38
CA LYS A 29 -13.73 -5.52 1.13
C LYS A 29 -13.23 -6.94 0.90
N LYS A 30 -12.87 -7.29 -0.35
CA LYS A 30 -12.35 -8.61 -0.70
C LYS A 30 -11.01 -8.91 -0.03
N LEU A 31 -10.13 -7.92 0.09
CA LEU A 31 -8.77 -8.09 0.62
C LEU A 31 -8.71 -8.00 2.15
N MET A 32 -9.60 -7.24 2.79
CA MET A 32 -9.60 -7.07 4.25
C MET A 32 -9.77 -8.42 4.96
N GLY A 33 -8.90 -8.68 5.94
CA GLY A 33 -8.87 -9.93 6.71
C GLY A 33 -8.23 -11.12 6.00
N THR A 34 -7.90 -11.02 4.70
CA THR A 34 -7.17 -12.09 4.00
C THR A 34 -5.69 -12.07 4.38
N THR A 35 -5.01 -13.21 4.17
CA THR A 35 -3.58 -13.35 4.49
C THR A 35 -2.72 -12.87 3.32
N LEU A 36 -1.81 -11.95 3.58
CA LEU A 36 -0.84 -11.44 2.60
C LEU A 36 0.34 -12.41 2.49
N LEU A 37 0.64 -12.86 1.28
CA LEU A 37 1.81 -13.68 0.98
C LEU A 37 3.05 -12.76 0.90
N ILE A 38 4.06 -13.06 1.70
CA ILE A 38 5.34 -12.31 1.73
C ILE A 38 6.44 -13.20 1.13
N PRO A 39 7.32 -12.67 0.25
CA PRO A 39 8.43 -13.43 -0.31
C PRO A 39 9.37 -13.94 0.80
N GLY A 40 9.90 -15.13 0.61
CA GLY A 40 10.81 -15.77 1.57
C GLY A 40 10.13 -16.22 2.86
N GLU A 41 10.87 -16.94 3.69
CA GLU A 41 10.44 -17.36 5.03
C GLU A 41 10.70 -16.28 6.09
N GLY A 42 10.53 -15.00 5.71
CA GLY A 42 10.79 -13.88 6.61
C GLY A 42 10.02 -14.08 7.93
N LYS A 43 10.74 -14.37 9.02
CA LYS A 43 10.17 -14.43 10.37
C LYS A 43 9.62 -13.05 10.68
N GLN A 44 8.32 -12.93 10.62
CA GLN A 44 7.63 -11.75 11.06
C GLN A 44 7.66 -11.75 12.59
N ASN A 45 8.61 -11.01 13.16
CA ASN A 45 8.81 -10.97 14.62
C ASN A 45 8.03 -9.85 15.30
N HIS A 46 7.26 -9.05 14.53
CA HIS A 46 6.48 -7.92 15.03
C HIS A 46 5.00 -8.26 15.15
N ASP A 47 4.33 -7.68 16.13
CA ASP A 47 2.87 -7.83 16.30
C ASP A 47 2.12 -7.18 15.13
N PHE A 48 2.66 -6.08 14.59
CA PHE A 48 2.14 -5.40 13.41
C PHE A 48 3.26 -5.13 12.39
N MET A 49 2.92 -5.15 11.11
CA MET A 49 3.83 -4.76 10.05
C MET A 49 3.12 -3.91 8.99
N VAL A 50 3.77 -2.83 8.58
CA VAL A 50 3.37 -2.09 7.39
C VAL A 50 4.17 -2.62 6.22
N VAL A 51 3.50 -3.26 5.25
CA VAL A 51 4.09 -3.77 4.02
C VAL A 51 3.88 -2.78 2.90
N HIS A 52 4.94 -2.34 2.24
CA HIS A 52 4.89 -1.43 1.10
C HIS A 52 5.58 -2.03 -0.12
N TYR A 53 4.84 -2.19 -1.21
CA TYR A 53 5.37 -2.65 -2.49
C TYR A 53 5.86 -1.47 -3.32
N VAL A 54 7.10 -1.56 -3.81
CA VAL A 54 7.71 -0.57 -4.71
C VAL A 54 7.78 -1.18 -6.10
N ASP A 55 6.91 -0.71 -6.99
CA ASP A 55 6.89 -1.16 -8.39
C ASP A 55 7.97 -0.47 -9.23
N SER A 56 8.19 -0.97 -10.46
CA SER A 56 9.17 -0.43 -11.42
C SER A 56 8.64 0.77 -12.23
N LEU A 57 7.44 1.25 -11.96
CA LEU A 57 6.82 2.30 -12.77
C LEU A 57 7.23 3.71 -12.26
N GLY A 58 7.81 4.50 -13.12
CA GLY A 58 8.15 5.91 -12.84
C GLY A 58 9.35 6.12 -11.93
N CYS A 59 9.41 7.27 -11.24
CA CYS A 59 10.52 7.66 -10.40
C CYS A 59 10.45 6.99 -9.02
N THR A 60 11.36 6.05 -8.71
CA THR A 60 11.43 5.32 -7.44
C THR A 60 11.56 6.26 -6.24
N SER A 61 12.47 7.23 -6.27
CA SER A 61 12.69 8.16 -5.16
C SER A 61 11.47 9.06 -4.90
N CYS A 62 10.78 9.49 -5.97
CA CYS A 62 9.57 10.30 -5.86
C CYS A 62 8.42 9.53 -5.19
N LYS A 63 8.30 8.23 -5.48
CA LYS A 63 7.26 7.35 -4.93
C LYS A 63 7.58 6.90 -3.52
N LEU A 64 8.84 6.54 -3.25
CA LEU A 64 9.27 6.02 -1.97
C LEU A 64 9.16 7.06 -0.85
N ARG A 65 9.43 8.36 -1.13
CA ARG A 65 9.29 9.46 -0.15
C ARG A 65 9.92 9.13 1.21
N VAL A 66 11.18 8.75 1.21
CA VAL A 66 11.91 8.24 2.39
C VAL A 66 11.71 9.10 3.64
N ALA A 67 11.76 10.43 3.51
CA ALA A 67 11.57 11.35 4.64
C ALA A 67 10.22 11.16 5.34
N ASN A 68 9.16 10.85 4.59
CA ASN A 68 7.83 10.62 5.17
C ASN A 68 7.77 9.29 5.92
N TRP A 69 8.45 8.25 5.42
CA TRP A 69 8.58 6.97 6.13
C TRP A 69 9.39 7.11 7.42
N VAL A 70 10.45 7.94 7.40
CA VAL A 70 11.21 8.28 8.61
C VAL A 70 10.30 8.96 9.62
N ALA A 71 9.53 9.98 9.23
CA ALA A 71 8.60 10.68 10.12
C ALA A 71 7.54 9.73 10.71
N PHE A 72 6.97 8.85 9.88
CA PHE A 72 6.01 7.83 10.33
C PHE A 72 6.64 6.85 11.34
N ASN A 73 7.86 6.36 11.06
CA ASN A 73 8.58 5.45 11.94
C ASN A 73 8.88 6.08 13.30
N GLU A 74 9.32 7.34 13.34
CA GLU A 74 9.57 8.06 14.60
C GLU A 74 8.27 8.26 15.39
N LYS A 75 7.19 8.65 14.74
CA LYS A 75 5.89 8.88 15.39
C LYS A 75 5.35 7.62 16.08
N ILE A 76 5.52 6.43 15.51
CA ILE A 76 5.03 5.19 16.13
C ILE A 76 5.77 4.84 17.41
N LYS A 77 7.04 5.19 17.55
CA LYS A 77 7.82 4.91 18.76
C LYS A 77 7.14 5.42 20.03
N ASP A 78 6.43 6.54 19.94
CA ASP A 78 5.71 7.14 21.06
C ASP A 78 4.55 6.28 21.58
N TYR A 79 4.09 5.29 20.80
CA TYR A 79 2.95 4.44 21.15
C TYR A 79 3.35 3.12 21.84
N SER A 80 4.64 2.83 22.02
CA SER A 80 5.13 1.57 22.58
C SER A 80 4.50 0.33 21.93
N ILE A 81 4.38 0.33 20.60
CA ILE A 81 3.83 -0.73 19.77
C ILE A 81 4.99 -1.50 19.16
N ASP A 82 4.96 -2.84 19.23
CA ASP A 82 5.89 -3.67 18.47
C ASP A 82 5.46 -3.73 17.01
N PHE A 83 6.20 -2.98 16.15
CA PHE A 83 5.88 -2.90 14.74
C PHE A 83 7.13 -2.88 13.86
N GLY A 84 6.96 -3.36 12.62
CA GLY A 84 7.96 -3.29 11.56
C GLY A 84 7.43 -2.63 10.29
N ILE A 85 8.35 -2.19 9.43
CA ILE A 85 8.08 -1.75 8.07
C ILE A 85 8.81 -2.69 7.12
N LEU A 86 8.10 -3.25 6.17
CA LEU A 86 8.64 -4.13 5.13
C LEU A 86 8.44 -3.50 3.77
N PHE A 87 9.54 -3.19 3.10
CA PHE A 87 9.54 -2.82 1.69
C PHE A 87 9.75 -4.06 0.85
N ILE A 88 8.85 -4.34 -0.09
CA ILE A 88 9.01 -5.37 -1.11
C ILE A 88 9.23 -4.64 -2.42
N ALA A 89 10.42 -4.76 -2.99
CA ALA A 89 10.78 -4.04 -4.20
C ALA A 89 10.81 -4.97 -5.42
N ASN A 90 10.20 -4.51 -6.51
CA ASN A 90 10.40 -5.14 -7.81
C ASN A 90 11.89 -5.27 -8.09
N SER A 91 12.34 -6.38 -8.68
CA SER A 91 13.74 -6.71 -8.92
C SER A 91 14.51 -5.60 -9.65
N SER A 92 13.87 -4.91 -10.60
CA SER A 92 14.51 -3.85 -11.38
C SER A 92 14.81 -2.56 -10.58
N VAL A 93 14.16 -2.34 -9.44
CA VAL A 93 14.35 -1.15 -8.57
C VAL A 93 14.86 -1.50 -7.17
N TYR A 94 15.09 -2.78 -6.89
CA TYR A 94 15.53 -3.25 -5.59
C TYR A 94 16.80 -2.55 -5.10
N ASN A 95 17.82 -2.44 -5.94
CA ASN A 95 19.08 -1.79 -5.57
C ASN A 95 18.89 -0.31 -5.24
N ASP A 96 18.05 0.42 -5.97
CA ASP A 96 17.76 1.82 -5.69
C ASP A 96 17.05 1.97 -4.34
N VAL A 97 16.05 1.13 -4.07
CA VAL A 97 15.33 1.10 -2.79
C VAL A 97 16.26 0.75 -1.65
N PHE A 98 17.13 -0.24 -1.82
CA PHE A 98 18.10 -0.65 -0.82
C PHE A 98 19.07 0.50 -0.49
N GLN A 99 19.65 1.16 -1.50
CA GLN A 99 20.56 2.28 -1.30
C GLN A 99 19.92 3.49 -0.59
N MET A 100 18.62 3.69 -0.77
CA MET A 100 17.88 4.79 -0.13
C MET A 100 17.51 4.48 1.33
N LEU A 101 17.26 3.23 1.70
CA LEU A 101 16.74 2.84 3.01
C LEU A 101 17.80 2.28 3.94
N GLU A 102 18.80 1.53 3.44
CA GLU A 102 19.86 0.92 4.25
C GLU A 102 20.62 1.93 5.12
N PRO A 103 20.97 3.14 4.63
CA PRO A 103 21.67 4.13 5.45
C PRO A 103 20.91 4.59 6.70
N LEU A 104 19.59 4.41 6.76
CA LEU A 104 18.78 4.78 7.92
C LEU A 104 19.02 3.87 9.12
N LYS A 105 19.51 2.64 8.92
CA LYS A 105 19.87 1.65 9.93
C LYS A 105 18.77 1.37 10.98
N TYR A 106 17.50 1.49 10.61
CA TYR A 106 16.39 1.14 11.48
C TYR A 106 16.26 -0.38 11.62
N LYS A 107 16.28 -0.90 12.85
CA LYS A 107 16.18 -2.35 13.12
C LYS A 107 14.84 -2.96 12.76
N ASN A 108 13.78 -2.15 12.72
CA ASN A 108 12.41 -2.55 12.40
C ASN A 108 12.03 -2.28 10.94
N VAL A 109 12.99 -1.86 10.10
CA VAL A 109 12.79 -1.68 8.66
C VAL A 109 13.48 -2.81 7.91
N HIS A 110 12.75 -3.50 7.07
CA HIS A 110 13.20 -4.64 6.29
C HIS A 110 12.97 -4.38 4.80
N ILE A 111 13.84 -4.93 3.96
CA ILE A 111 13.77 -4.79 2.52
C ILE A 111 13.89 -6.19 1.90
N LEU A 112 12.92 -6.57 1.07
CA LEU A 112 12.92 -7.83 0.32
C LEU A 112 12.83 -7.55 -1.18
N GLU A 113 13.50 -8.37 -1.95
CA GLU A 113 13.39 -8.37 -3.40
C GLU A 113 12.24 -9.28 -3.85
N ASP A 114 11.38 -8.78 -4.73
CA ASP A 114 10.44 -9.58 -5.50
C ASP A 114 11.14 -10.11 -6.76
N VAL A 115 11.94 -11.17 -6.59
CA VAL A 115 12.83 -11.71 -7.62
C VAL A 115 12.08 -12.08 -8.91
N ASP A 116 10.90 -12.68 -8.75
CA ASP A 116 10.07 -13.13 -9.87
C ASP A 116 9.16 -12.03 -10.43
N ASN A 117 9.12 -10.87 -9.76
CA ASN A 117 8.22 -9.74 -10.08
C ASN A 117 6.75 -10.14 -10.15
N ASP A 118 6.33 -11.10 -9.35
CA ASP A 118 4.98 -11.67 -9.37
C ASP A 118 4.22 -11.53 -8.04
N TRP A 119 4.78 -10.84 -7.05
CA TRP A 119 4.19 -10.67 -5.72
C TRP A 119 2.75 -10.15 -5.78
N ARG A 120 2.51 -9.12 -6.60
CA ARG A 120 1.15 -8.59 -6.79
C ARG A 120 0.20 -9.64 -7.37
N LYS A 121 0.66 -10.42 -8.34
CA LYS A 121 -0.12 -11.50 -8.99
C LYS A 121 -0.45 -12.61 -7.98
N ARG A 122 0.55 -13.07 -7.21
CA ARG A 122 0.36 -14.11 -6.18
C ARG A 122 -0.65 -13.67 -5.11
N ASN A 123 -0.65 -12.40 -4.75
CA ASN A 123 -1.61 -11.83 -3.80
C ASN A 123 -2.92 -11.35 -4.45
N GLN A 124 -3.10 -11.54 -5.76
CA GLN A 124 -4.28 -11.10 -6.52
C GLN A 124 -4.62 -9.62 -6.31
N LEU A 125 -3.59 -8.75 -6.20
CA LEU A 125 -3.75 -7.34 -5.92
C LEU A 125 -4.16 -6.57 -7.19
N PRO A 126 -5.10 -5.62 -7.09
CA PRO A 126 -5.43 -4.72 -8.19
C PRO A 126 -4.22 -3.88 -8.62
N ALA A 127 -4.18 -3.47 -9.88
CA ALA A 127 -3.06 -2.70 -10.46
C ALA A 127 -2.91 -1.27 -9.90
N SER A 128 -3.88 -0.76 -9.14
CA SER A 128 -3.85 0.59 -8.56
C SER A 128 -2.80 0.71 -7.45
N GLU A 129 -2.11 1.85 -7.37
CA GLU A 129 -1.13 2.18 -6.32
C GLU A 129 -1.72 2.20 -4.91
N LEU A 130 -3.05 2.35 -4.77
CA LEU A 130 -3.75 2.23 -3.50
C LEU A 130 -3.46 0.88 -2.82
N PHE A 131 -3.28 -0.18 -3.63
CA PHE A 131 -3.01 -1.54 -3.16
C PHE A 131 -1.51 -1.87 -3.13
N ASN A 132 -0.67 -0.88 -2.88
CA ASN A 132 0.76 -1.07 -2.65
C ASN A 132 1.13 -1.06 -1.17
N THR A 133 0.23 -0.63 -0.26
CA THR A 133 0.56 -0.53 1.16
C THR A 133 -0.54 -1.14 2.03
N PHE A 134 -0.11 -1.97 2.98
CA PHE A 134 -0.97 -2.75 3.86
C PHE A 134 -0.47 -2.69 5.30
N LEU A 135 -1.36 -2.50 6.26
CA LEU A 135 -1.12 -2.86 7.65
C LEU A 135 -1.55 -4.31 7.83
N ILE A 136 -0.68 -5.14 8.39
CA ILE A 136 -0.97 -6.55 8.67
C ILE A 136 -0.67 -6.88 10.13
N ASP A 137 -1.34 -7.91 10.66
CA ASP A 137 -1.06 -8.47 11.98
C ASP A 137 0.02 -9.57 11.91
N LYS A 138 0.36 -10.14 13.07
CA LYS A 138 1.32 -11.25 13.23
C LYS A 138 0.95 -12.51 12.41
N LYS A 139 -0.33 -12.68 12.09
CA LYS A 139 -0.82 -13.77 11.21
C LYS A 139 -0.84 -13.36 9.74
N ARG A 140 -0.25 -12.21 9.40
CA ARG A 140 -0.21 -11.61 8.06
C ARG A 140 -1.61 -11.24 7.51
N ARG A 141 -2.64 -11.13 8.36
CA ARG A 141 -3.98 -10.72 7.92
C ARG A 141 -3.99 -9.21 7.68
N ILE A 142 -4.59 -8.81 6.56
CA ILE A 142 -4.72 -7.39 6.19
C ILE A 142 -5.71 -6.71 7.12
N LEU A 143 -5.23 -5.75 7.89
CA LEU A 143 -6.00 -4.93 8.83
C LEU A 143 -6.41 -3.58 8.25
N LEU A 144 -5.60 -3.04 7.30
CA LEU A 144 -5.86 -1.77 6.65
C LEU A 144 -5.10 -1.68 5.33
N ILE A 145 -5.68 -0.98 4.35
CA ILE A 145 -5.09 -0.70 3.03
C ILE A 145 -4.92 0.80 2.88
N GLY A 146 -3.73 1.23 2.47
CA GLY A 146 -3.40 2.63 2.20
C GLY A 146 -2.02 3.02 2.74
N ASN A 147 -1.44 4.07 2.17
CA ASN A 147 -0.07 4.48 2.47
C ASN A 147 -0.04 5.61 3.52
N PRO A 148 0.49 5.36 4.74
CA PRO A 148 0.59 6.34 5.81
C PRO A 148 1.60 7.45 5.50
N ALA A 149 2.62 7.18 4.68
CA ALA A 149 3.64 8.16 4.33
C ALA A 149 3.14 9.30 3.42
N ILE A 150 1.96 9.14 2.80
CA ILE A 150 1.40 10.15 1.90
C ILE A 150 0.01 10.63 2.29
N ASN A 151 -0.62 10.02 3.30
CA ASN A 151 -1.98 10.34 3.71
C ASN A 151 -2.10 10.31 5.25
N SER A 152 -2.20 11.48 5.86
CA SER A 152 -2.29 11.63 7.32
C SER A 152 -3.52 10.96 7.93
N LYS A 153 -4.64 10.88 7.21
CA LYS A 153 -5.83 10.15 7.69
C LYS A 153 -5.60 8.65 7.75
N ILE A 154 -4.86 8.10 6.79
CA ILE A 154 -4.45 6.69 6.80
C ILE A 154 -3.45 6.45 7.93
N GLU A 155 -2.48 7.34 8.11
CA GLU A 155 -1.53 7.30 9.22
C GLU A 155 -2.26 7.24 10.57
N ASP A 156 -3.16 8.19 10.84
CA ASP A 156 -3.94 8.22 12.09
C ASP A 156 -4.80 6.96 12.28
N LEU A 157 -5.37 6.44 11.19
CA LEU A 157 -6.19 5.23 11.24
C LEU A 157 -5.32 4.00 11.54
N MET A 158 -4.11 3.88 10.98
CA MET A 158 -3.16 2.82 11.30
C MET A 158 -2.75 2.85 12.77
N LEU A 159 -2.37 4.04 13.28
CA LEU A 159 -1.99 4.21 14.69
C LEU A 159 -3.13 3.82 15.63
N LYS A 160 -4.36 4.27 15.36
CA LYS A 160 -5.55 3.89 16.14
C LYS A 160 -5.83 2.39 16.08
N THR A 161 -5.68 1.77 14.90
CA THR A 161 -5.92 0.33 14.72
C THR A 161 -4.91 -0.50 15.52
N MET A 162 -3.62 -0.19 15.41
CA MET A 162 -2.57 -0.88 16.17
C MET A 162 -2.73 -0.70 17.68
N ASN A 163 -3.03 0.53 18.14
CA ASN A 163 -3.21 0.80 19.57
C ASN A 163 -4.45 0.12 20.17
N LYS A 164 -5.49 -0.12 19.36
CA LYS A 164 -6.70 -0.84 19.79
C LYS A 164 -6.50 -2.34 19.88
N LEU A 165 -5.61 -2.91 19.06
CA LEU A 165 -5.40 -4.36 18.92
C LEU A 165 -4.15 -4.86 19.67
N LYS A 166 -3.40 -3.95 20.31
CA LYS A 166 -2.20 -4.21 21.12
C LYS A 166 -2.50 -5.07 22.36
#